data_6d9e2741b71ef3e78662a6deee95db6c
#
_entry.id   6d9e2741b71ef3e78662a6deee95db6c
#
_cell.length_a   1.000
_cell.length_b   1.000
_cell.length_c   1.000
_cell.angle_alpha   90.00
_cell.angle_beta   90.00
_cell.angle_gamma   90.00
#
_symmetry.space_group_name_H-M   'P 1'
#
loop_
_entity.id
_entity.type
_entity.pdbx_description
1 polymer ?
#
loop_
_entity_poly.entity_id
_entity_poly.type
_entity_poly.pdbx_seq_one_letter_code
_entity_poly.pdbx_strand_id
1 'polypeptide(L)'
;MAGQRLGPNARRVVIKSRFVVLRRASPNSVAVHLRYIEREGVTRDGQKGQAYGADTDAADLKDFQERGQNDRHQFRFIVSAEDGLELEDLKGFTRQLMRRMEIDLETRLDWVAVDHWDTDNPHTHIVLNGHTGGPLSGREDLVIAPDYMAHGMRQRASEIATELLGPRTEAEIRQSLLREVDQQRLTGLDRALIRQAGVDGIALAGNPQDQQRQNALRARLQRLEAMGLAERMDANRWKLQPGMTATLDAMGQREDALVTVRRALKGQRRECVVDGRPTAPIIGRIAGKGLADEMHDRGYLVVDGIDGRAHYLKLPGGIDLTELPVHGIVEARPSGQEKPVDRHIATIARDGLYKTADHVMQLKQANDRDPHSTVDAHVRRLEALRRAGIVERIADGVWKVPPDLLQK
;
A
#
# COMPACT_ATOMS: atom_id res chain seq x y z
N MET A 1 -12.60 -18.87 -15.23
CA MET A 1 -12.36 -18.49 -16.65
C MET A 1 -10.98 -17.87 -16.74
N ALA A 2 -10.11 -18.36 -17.64
CA ALA A 2 -8.79 -17.74 -17.88
C ALA A 2 -9.04 -16.35 -18.49
N GLY A 3 -8.64 -15.30 -17.77
CA GLY A 3 -8.86 -13.93 -18.20
C GLY A 3 -8.21 -13.68 -19.56
N GLN A 4 -9.00 -13.22 -20.52
CA GLN A 4 -8.49 -12.72 -21.79
C GLN A 4 -7.43 -11.66 -21.49
N ARG A 5 -6.24 -11.78 -22.06
CA ARG A 5 -5.19 -10.74 -21.90
C ARG A 5 -5.71 -9.44 -22.48
N LEU A 6 -5.68 -8.37 -21.68
CA LEU A 6 -5.98 -7.03 -22.14
C LEU A 6 -5.13 -6.72 -23.38
N GLY A 7 -5.78 -6.17 -24.41
CA GLY A 7 -5.07 -5.75 -25.62
C GLY A 7 -4.02 -4.67 -25.30
N PRO A 8 -3.00 -4.47 -26.16
CA PRO A 8 -1.92 -3.51 -25.92
C PRO A 8 -2.44 -2.05 -25.78
N ASN A 9 -3.56 -1.74 -26.38
CA ASN A 9 -4.19 -0.42 -26.38
C ASN A 9 -5.26 -0.24 -25.30
N ALA A 10 -5.48 -1.23 -24.43
CA ALA A 10 -6.44 -1.09 -23.34
C ALA A 10 -5.98 -0.02 -22.34
N ARG A 11 -6.93 0.76 -21.82
CA ARG A 11 -6.69 1.71 -20.72
C ARG A 11 -6.28 0.94 -19.48
N ARG A 12 -5.29 1.44 -18.76
CA ARG A 12 -4.75 0.76 -17.58
C ARG A 12 -5.46 1.20 -16.33
N VAL A 13 -5.81 0.25 -15.48
CA VAL A 13 -6.36 0.51 -14.17
C VAL A 13 -5.53 -0.24 -13.12
N VAL A 14 -5.17 0.46 -12.06
CA VAL A 14 -4.52 -0.11 -10.90
C VAL A 14 -5.57 -0.39 -9.84
N ILE A 15 -5.61 -1.62 -9.35
CA ILE A 15 -6.46 -1.98 -8.22
C ILE A 15 -5.58 -2.53 -7.12
N LYS A 16 -5.67 -1.89 -5.95
CA LYS A 16 -5.15 -2.43 -4.70
C LYS A 16 -6.31 -3.06 -3.95
N SER A 17 -6.13 -4.26 -3.43
CA SER A 17 -7.16 -4.99 -2.70
C SER A 17 -6.65 -5.46 -1.35
N ARG A 18 -7.51 -5.45 -0.34
CA ARG A 18 -7.24 -5.96 1.00
C ARG A 18 -8.41 -6.76 1.52
N PHE A 19 -8.10 -7.94 2.04
CA PHE A 19 -9.01 -8.75 2.84
C PHE A 19 -8.78 -8.44 4.32
N VAL A 20 -9.82 -7.99 5.02
CA VAL A 20 -9.77 -7.59 6.43
C VAL A 20 -10.57 -8.59 7.26
N VAL A 21 -9.91 -9.34 8.14
CA VAL A 21 -10.57 -10.25 9.09
C VAL A 21 -11.05 -9.45 10.29
N LEU A 22 -12.36 -9.25 10.41
CA LEU A 22 -12.96 -8.34 11.40
C LEU A 22 -12.75 -8.77 12.85
N ARG A 23 -12.70 -10.07 13.14
CA ARG A 23 -12.37 -10.58 14.48
C ARG A 23 -10.97 -10.22 14.97
N ARG A 24 -10.06 -9.86 14.06
CA ARG A 24 -8.66 -9.48 14.36
C ARG A 24 -8.44 -7.98 14.28
N ALA A 25 -9.41 -7.24 13.78
CA ALA A 25 -9.38 -5.79 13.70
C ALA A 25 -9.80 -5.20 15.06
N SER A 26 -9.35 -3.98 15.36
CA SER A 26 -9.88 -3.27 16.53
C SER A 26 -11.37 -2.99 16.32
N PRO A 27 -12.20 -2.97 17.38
CA PRO A 27 -13.66 -2.77 17.26
C PRO A 27 -14.04 -1.53 16.44
N ASN A 28 -13.22 -0.49 16.47
CA ASN A 28 -13.47 0.78 15.78
C ASN A 28 -12.78 0.90 14.41
N SER A 29 -12.02 -0.10 13.96
CA SER A 29 -11.18 0.04 12.75
C SER A 29 -11.99 0.28 11.47
N VAL A 30 -13.21 -0.28 11.38
CA VAL A 30 -14.10 -0.06 10.24
C VAL A 30 -14.63 1.37 10.27
N ALA A 31 -15.15 1.83 11.40
CA ALA A 31 -15.66 3.19 11.54
C ALA A 31 -14.59 4.26 11.32
N VAL A 32 -13.37 4.03 11.81
CA VAL A 32 -12.23 4.93 11.59
C VAL A 32 -11.88 5.00 10.10
N HIS A 33 -11.84 3.86 9.42
CA HIS A 33 -11.57 3.80 7.98
C HIS A 33 -12.67 4.52 7.16
N LEU A 34 -13.93 4.25 7.44
CA LEU A 34 -15.07 4.88 6.75
C LEU A 34 -15.06 6.41 6.95
N ARG A 35 -14.81 6.90 8.16
CA ARG A 35 -14.67 8.35 8.43
C ARG A 35 -13.47 8.95 7.68
N TYR A 36 -12.37 8.19 7.56
CA TYR A 36 -11.19 8.67 6.85
C TYR A 36 -11.44 8.84 5.35
N ILE A 37 -12.14 7.92 4.69
CA ILE A 37 -12.41 8.04 3.26
C ILE A 37 -13.37 9.21 2.94
N GLU A 38 -14.22 9.64 3.89
CA GLU A 38 -15.05 10.86 3.78
C GLU A 38 -14.35 12.14 4.29
N ARG A 39 -13.04 12.14 4.44
CA ARG A 39 -12.32 13.31 4.96
C ARG A 39 -12.52 14.57 4.13
N GLU A 40 -12.27 15.73 4.75
CA GLU A 40 -12.25 17.01 4.05
C GLU A 40 -11.18 17.07 2.95
N GLY A 41 -11.47 17.83 1.92
CA GLY A 41 -10.50 18.16 0.88
C GLY A 41 -10.39 17.15 -0.27
N VAL A 42 -11.17 16.05 -0.27
CA VAL A 42 -11.00 14.96 -1.26
C VAL A 42 -11.78 15.14 -2.55
N THR A 43 -12.77 16.03 -2.59
CA THR A 43 -13.52 16.32 -3.81
C THR A 43 -12.74 17.26 -4.75
N ARG A 44 -13.20 17.40 -6.01
CA ARG A 44 -12.60 18.37 -6.97
C ARG A 44 -12.60 19.79 -6.43
N ASP A 45 -13.63 20.16 -5.66
CA ASP A 45 -13.81 21.51 -5.09
C ASP A 45 -13.23 21.62 -3.67
N GLY A 46 -12.48 20.62 -3.20
CA GLY A 46 -11.86 20.61 -1.88
C GLY A 46 -12.83 20.42 -0.72
N GLN A 47 -14.03 19.92 -0.99
CA GLN A 47 -15.05 19.63 0.03
C GLN A 47 -14.83 18.26 0.66
N LYS A 48 -15.64 17.96 1.67
CA LYS A 48 -15.72 16.64 2.28
C LYS A 48 -16.19 15.60 1.26
N GLY A 49 -15.55 14.40 1.28
CA GLY A 49 -15.99 13.27 0.49
C GLY A 49 -17.41 12.83 0.88
N GLN A 50 -18.18 12.44 -0.12
CA GLN A 50 -19.53 11.89 0.06
C GLN A 50 -19.52 10.43 -0.31
N ALA A 51 -19.89 9.54 0.63
CA ALA A 51 -20.09 8.14 0.33
C ALA A 51 -21.32 7.94 -0.57
N TYR A 52 -21.20 7.02 -1.51
CA TYR A 52 -22.28 6.59 -2.39
C TYR A 52 -22.32 5.06 -2.48
N GLY A 53 -23.42 4.53 -2.98
CA GLY A 53 -23.62 3.10 -3.19
C GLY A 53 -24.16 2.80 -4.60
N ALA A 54 -24.68 1.60 -4.76
CA ALA A 54 -25.24 1.14 -6.04
C ALA A 54 -26.34 2.08 -6.57
N ASP A 55 -27.29 2.44 -5.71
CA ASP A 55 -28.51 3.17 -6.08
C ASP A 55 -28.67 4.49 -5.32
N THR A 56 -27.67 4.91 -4.53
CA THR A 56 -27.71 6.16 -3.76
C THR A 56 -26.45 6.98 -3.96
N ASP A 57 -26.61 8.30 -4.04
CA ASP A 57 -25.51 9.27 -4.11
C ASP A 57 -25.05 9.75 -2.73
N ALA A 58 -25.81 9.41 -1.69
CA ALA A 58 -25.52 9.73 -0.30
C ALA A 58 -25.80 8.49 0.57
N ALA A 59 -24.79 7.63 0.68
CA ALA A 59 -24.88 6.43 1.47
C ALA A 59 -24.71 6.75 2.97
N ASP A 60 -25.57 6.16 3.82
CA ASP A 60 -25.39 6.22 5.26
C ASP A 60 -24.35 5.19 5.69
N LEU A 61 -23.16 5.67 6.10
CA LEU A 61 -22.06 4.82 6.54
C LEU A 61 -22.35 4.09 7.85
N LYS A 62 -23.21 4.65 8.70
CA LYS A 62 -23.61 3.99 9.93
C LYS A 62 -24.48 2.78 9.63
N ASP A 63 -25.47 2.97 8.77
CA ASP A 63 -26.35 1.90 8.27
C ASP A 63 -25.55 0.79 7.56
N PHE A 64 -24.59 1.18 6.72
CA PHE A 64 -23.68 0.25 6.05
C PHE A 64 -22.86 -0.56 7.08
N GLN A 65 -22.32 0.11 8.10
CA GLN A 65 -21.55 -0.54 9.16
C GLN A 65 -22.43 -1.49 10.00
N GLU A 66 -23.67 -1.12 10.31
CA GLU A 66 -24.62 -1.95 11.04
C GLU A 66 -24.94 -3.22 10.24
N ARG A 67 -25.14 -3.13 8.93
CA ARG A 67 -25.33 -4.30 8.06
C ARG A 67 -24.13 -5.23 8.06
N GLY A 68 -22.90 -4.71 8.11
CA GLY A 68 -21.66 -5.49 8.16
C GLY A 68 -21.23 -5.98 9.54
N GLN A 69 -21.97 -5.67 10.62
CA GLN A 69 -21.51 -5.87 12.01
C GLN A 69 -21.18 -7.33 12.35
N ASN A 70 -21.90 -8.28 11.76
CA ASN A 70 -21.72 -9.71 12.02
C ASN A 70 -20.87 -10.42 10.95
N ASP A 71 -20.30 -9.70 10.01
CA ASP A 71 -19.47 -10.27 8.98
C ASP A 71 -18.14 -10.78 9.57
N ARG A 72 -17.63 -11.86 9.01
CA ARG A 72 -16.32 -12.42 9.41
C ARG A 72 -15.18 -11.60 8.87
N HIS A 73 -15.41 -10.93 7.74
CA HIS A 73 -14.41 -10.19 6.98
C HIS A 73 -15.05 -9.06 6.18
N GLN A 74 -14.22 -8.22 5.60
CA GLN A 74 -14.58 -7.11 4.73
C GLN A 74 -13.53 -7.00 3.63
N PHE A 75 -13.93 -6.59 2.44
CA PHE A 75 -13.00 -6.28 1.36
C PHE A 75 -12.87 -4.77 1.20
N ARG A 76 -11.65 -4.32 0.92
CA ARG A 76 -11.35 -2.93 0.61
C ARG A 76 -10.59 -2.87 -0.69
N PHE A 77 -11.00 -1.94 -1.56
CA PHE A 77 -10.34 -1.73 -2.84
C PHE A 77 -10.02 -0.25 -3.00
N ILE A 78 -8.90 0.02 -3.67
CA ILE A 78 -8.57 1.33 -4.20
C ILE A 78 -8.44 1.14 -5.70
N VAL A 79 -9.29 1.80 -6.45
CA VAL A 79 -9.37 1.70 -7.91
C VAL A 79 -8.92 3.03 -8.52
N SER A 80 -7.83 3.02 -9.29
CA SER A 80 -7.27 4.19 -9.94
C SER A 80 -7.00 3.90 -11.41
N ALA A 81 -7.69 4.60 -12.30
CA ALA A 81 -7.36 4.57 -13.72
C ALA A 81 -6.11 5.43 -13.98
N GLU A 82 -5.23 4.98 -14.89
CA GLU A 82 -4.03 5.75 -15.29
C GLU A 82 -4.44 7.10 -15.88
N ASP A 83 -5.56 7.13 -16.61
CA ASP A 83 -6.15 8.32 -17.21
C ASP A 83 -7.35 8.84 -16.39
N GLY A 84 -7.29 8.71 -15.06
CA GLY A 84 -8.41 9.04 -14.15
C GLY A 84 -8.84 10.51 -14.19
N LEU A 85 -7.96 11.43 -14.57
CA LEU A 85 -8.29 12.84 -14.78
C LEU A 85 -9.22 13.06 -15.99
N GLU A 86 -9.18 12.15 -16.97
CA GLU A 86 -10.02 12.18 -18.17
C GLU A 86 -11.39 11.52 -17.93
N LEU A 87 -11.53 10.73 -16.86
CA LEU A 87 -12.79 10.17 -16.42
C LEU A 87 -13.61 11.25 -15.70
N GLU A 88 -14.58 11.83 -16.39
CA GLU A 88 -15.44 12.87 -15.80
C GLU A 88 -16.31 12.33 -14.66
N ASP A 89 -16.76 11.09 -14.77
CA ASP A 89 -17.66 10.41 -13.84
C ASP A 89 -17.02 9.14 -13.25
N LEU A 90 -16.20 9.31 -12.18
CA LEU A 90 -15.65 8.18 -11.42
C LEU A 90 -16.74 7.37 -10.71
N LYS A 91 -17.83 8.01 -10.28
CA LYS A 91 -18.96 7.34 -9.64
C LYS A 91 -19.66 6.38 -10.60
N GLY A 92 -19.95 6.82 -11.81
CA GLY A 92 -20.52 5.99 -12.86
C GLY A 92 -19.60 4.85 -13.27
N PHE A 93 -18.30 5.11 -13.40
CA PHE A 93 -17.27 4.10 -13.63
C PHE A 93 -17.27 3.03 -12.53
N THR A 94 -17.27 3.43 -11.26
CA THR A 94 -17.28 2.53 -10.10
C THR A 94 -18.55 1.69 -10.05
N ARG A 95 -19.72 2.29 -10.29
CA ARG A 95 -21.00 1.56 -10.36
C ARG A 95 -21.00 0.51 -11.46
N GLN A 96 -20.46 0.82 -12.62
CA GLN A 96 -20.32 -0.17 -13.71
C GLN A 96 -19.39 -1.31 -13.30
N LEU A 97 -18.27 -1.00 -12.64
CA LEU A 97 -17.34 -2.01 -12.16
C LEU A 97 -18.01 -2.95 -11.15
N MET A 98 -18.70 -2.41 -10.16
CA MET A 98 -19.39 -3.21 -9.14
C MET A 98 -20.51 -4.07 -9.72
N ARG A 99 -21.27 -3.56 -10.70
CA ARG A 99 -22.27 -4.36 -11.43
C ARG A 99 -21.63 -5.52 -12.20
N ARG A 100 -20.48 -5.33 -12.85
CA ARG A 100 -19.76 -6.43 -13.51
C ARG A 100 -19.24 -7.45 -12.51
N MET A 101 -18.80 -6.99 -11.33
CA MET A 101 -18.43 -7.90 -10.23
C MET A 101 -19.63 -8.73 -9.74
N GLU A 102 -20.81 -8.14 -9.58
CA GLU A 102 -22.03 -8.86 -9.21
C GLU A 102 -22.38 -9.94 -10.22
N ILE A 103 -22.22 -9.67 -11.51
CA ILE A 103 -22.45 -10.64 -12.59
C ILE A 103 -21.41 -11.77 -12.53
N ASP A 104 -20.11 -11.43 -12.39
CA ASP A 104 -19.03 -12.40 -12.37
C ASP A 104 -19.08 -13.31 -11.11
N LEU A 105 -19.58 -12.79 -10.00
CA LEU A 105 -19.70 -13.49 -8.71
C LEU A 105 -21.10 -14.12 -8.50
N GLU A 106 -22.01 -13.90 -9.43
CA GLU A 106 -23.41 -14.38 -9.41
C GLU A 106 -24.15 -14.01 -8.10
N THR A 107 -23.83 -12.84 -7.52
CA THR A 107 -24.43 -12.37 -6.27
C THR A 107 -24.53 -10.86 -6.20
N ARG A 108 -25.49 -10.35 -5.42
CA ARG A 108 -25.55 -8.94 -5.05
C ARG A 108 -24.47 -8.60 -4.03
N LEU A 109 -23.94 -7.39 -4.14
CA LEU A 109 -22.88 -6.89 -3.28
C LEU A 109 -23.37 -5.71 -2.43
N ASP A 110 -23.06 -5.70 -1.13
CA ASP A 110 -23.33 -4.58 -0.23
C ASP A 110 -22.05 -3.74 -0.07
N TRP A 111 -22.00 -2.61 -0.75
CA TRP A 111 -20.81 -1.78 -0.82
C TRP A 111 -21.09 -0.29 -0.74
N VAL A 112 -20.10 0.45 -0.29
CA VAL A 112 -20.02 1.91 -0.37
C VAL A 112 -18.70 2.35 -0.97
N ALA A 113 -18.69 3.52 -1.60
CA ALA A 113 -17.48 4.08 -2.21
C ALA A 113 -17.39 5.59 -1.99
N VAL A 114 -16.16 6.11 -2.03
CA VAL A 114 -15.86 7.55 -1.99
C VAL A 114 -14.77 7.85 -3.02
N ASP A 115 -14.96 8.88 -3.83
CA ASP A 115 -14.00 9.33 -4.82
C ASP A 115 -13.04 10.35 -4.21
N HIS A 116 -11.75 10.18 -4.47
CA HIS A 116 -10.68 11.08 -4.05
C HIS A 116 -10.03 11.75 -5.26
N TRP A 117 -10.10 13.08 -5.27
CA TRP A 117 -9.57 13.96 -6.32
C TRP A 117 -8.38 14.80 -5.85
N ASP A 118 -8.01 14.71 -4.56
CA ASP A 118 -6.96 15.49 -3.91
C ASP A 118 -5.54 15.02 -4.24
N THR A 119 -5.40 14.06 -5.14
CA THR A 119 -4.14 13.45 -5.57
C THR A 119 -3.92 13.62 -7.08
N ASP A 120 -2.67 13.47 -7.52
CA ASP A 120 -2.33 13.51 -8.95
C ASP A 120 -2.94 12.34 -9.75
N ASN A 121 -3.42 11.30 -9.05
CA ASN A 121 -4.11 10.15 -9.62
C ASN A 121 -5.48 9.99 -8.93
N PRO A 122 -6.55 10.53 -9.49
CA PRO A 122 -7.90 10.33 -8.96
C PRO A 122 -8.21 8.85 -8.80
N HIS A 123 -8.82 8.51 -7.67
CA HIS A 123 -9.11 7.12 -7.34
C HIS A 123 -10.34 7.00 -6.46
N THR A 124 -10.94 5.83 -6.47
CA THR A 124 -12.10 5.51 -5.66
C THR A 124 -11.73 4.50 -4.59
N HIS A 125 -12.09 4.81 -3.35
CA HIS A 125 -12.11 3.85 -2.25
C HIS A 125 -13.43 3.10 -2.25
N ILE A 126 -13.40 1.78 -2.28
CA ILE A 126 -14.57 0.91 -2.20
C ILE A 126 -14.44 0.04 -0.96
N VAL A 127 -15.46 0.02 -0.15
CA VAL A 127 -15.59 -0.87 1.00
C VAL A 127 -16.78 -1.80 0.76
N LEU A 128 -16.52 -3.10 0.80
CA LEU A 128 -17.48 -4.14 0.50
C LEU A 128 -17.66 -5.05 1.72
N ASN A 129 -18.89 -5.18 2.20
CA ASN A 129 -19.24 -6.09 3.29
C ASN A 129 -19.00 -7.56 2.90
N GLY A 130 -18.71 -8.37 3.89
CA GLY A 130 -18.26 -9.76 3.69
C GLY A 130 -19.38 -10.79 3.54
N HIS A 131 -20.60 -10.37 3.20
CA HIS A 131 -21.76 -11.24 2.98
C HIS A 131 -22.30 -11.14 1.55
N THR A 132 -22.99 -12.17 1.11
CA THR A 132 -23.69 -12.24 -0.19
C THR A 132 -25.10 -11.67 -0.09
N GLY A 133 -25.71 -11.38 -1.25
CA GLY A 133 -27.13 -11.09 -1.37
C GLY A 133 -27.55 -9.65 -1.17
N GLY A 134 -26.61 -8.74 -0.89
CA GLY A 134 -26.92 -7.33 -0.64
C GLY A 134 -27.72 -7.10 0.65
N PRO A 135 -28.33 -5.91 0.82
CA PRO A 135 -28.95 -5.51 2.10
C PRO A 135 -30.16 -6.34 2.56
N LEU A 136 -30.81 -7.05 1.64
CA LEU A 136 -32.12 -7.68 1.88
C LEU A 136 -32.14 -9.20 1.73
N SER A 137 -31.00 -9.84 1.43
CA SER A 137 -30.93 -11.29 1.15
C SER A 137 -30.31 -12.09 2.30
N GLY A 138 -30.44 -13.43 2.24
CA GLY A 138 -29.83 -14.33 3.22
C GLY A 138 -28.31 -14.13 3.29
N ARG A 139 -27.76 -14.17 4.50
CA ARG A 139 -26.36 -13.90 4.78
C ARG A 139 -25.53 -15.16 4.67
N GLU A 140 -24.81 -15.27 3.58
CA GLU A 140 -23.70 -16.21 3.45
C GLU A 140 -22.38 -15.45 3.36
N ASP A 141 -21.28 -16.07 3.77
CA ASP A 141 -19.96 -15.44 3.63
C ASP A 141 -19.66 -15.21 2.14
N LEU A 142 -19.32 -13.97 1.78
CA LEU A 142 -18.88 -13.64 0.44
C LEU A 142 -17.46 -14.17 0.20
N VAL A 143 -17.31 -15.02 -0.78
CA VAL A 143 -16.00 -15.58 -1.18
C VAL A 143 -15.61 -15.02 -2.54
N ILE A 144 -14.50 -14.28 -2.59
CA ILE A 144 -13.91 -13.80 -3.84
C ILE A 144 -12.60 -14.54 -4.07
N ALA A 145 -12.49 -15.23 -5.20
CA ALA A 145 -11.27 -15.96 -5.54
C ALA A 145 -10.05 -15.02 -5.60
N PRO A 146 -8.90 -15.37 -5.03
CA PRO A 146 -7.70 -14.54 -5.06
C PRO A 146 -7.28 -14.11 -6.47
N ASP A 147 -7.44 -14.98 -7.46
CA ASP A 147 -7.15 -14.67 -8.85
C ASP A 147 -8.09 -13.58 -9.42
N TYR A 148 -9.37 -13.61 -9.05
CA TYR A 148 -10.32 -12.57 -9.44
C TYR A 148 -9.94 -11.21 -8.81
N MET A 149 -9.55 -11.19 -7.54
CA MET A 149 -9.08 -9.97 -6.88
C MET A 149 -7.78 -9.43 -7.50
N ALA A 150 -6.87 -10.32 -7.90
CA ALA A 150 -5.58 -9.92 -8.47
C ALA A 150 -5.68 -9.50 -9.95
N HIS A 151 -6.55 -10.13 -10.73
CA HIS A 151 -6.58 -10.01 -12.18
C HIS A 151 -7.97 -9.71 -12.74
N GLY A 152 -9.03 -10.43 -12.33
CA GLY A 152 -10.37 -10.33 -12.90
C GLY A 152 -10.97 -8.93 -12.74
N MET A 153 -11.00 -8.41 -11.54
CA MET A 153 -11.51 -7.06 -11.26
C MET A 153 -10.77 -5.98 -12.06
N ARG A 154 -9.42 -6.07 -12.15
CA ARG A 154 -8.62 -5.12 -12.94
C ARG A 154 -8.93 -5.21 -14.44
N GLN A 155 -9.18 -6.41 -14.94
CA GLN A 155 -9.59 -6.61 -16.33
C GLN A 155 -10.92 -5.90 -16.60
N ARG A 156 -11.94 -6.11 -15.75
CA ARG A 156 -13.24 -5.44 -15.86
C ARG A 156 -13.11 -3.92 -15.82
N ALA A 157 -12.33 -3.40 -14.88
CA ALA A 157 -12.08 -1.96 -14.78
C ALA A 157 -11.39 -1.39 -16.04
N SER A 158 -10.42 -2.11 -16.59
CA SER A 158 -9.73 -1.70 -17.82
C SER A 158 -10.64 -1.75 -19.06
N GLU A 159 -11.52 -2.74 -19.15
CA GLU A 159 -12.55 -2.80 -20.18
C GLU A 159 -13.47 -1.57 -20.13
N ILE A 160 -14.01 -1.25 -18.93
CA ILE A 160 -14.87 -0.07 -18.74
C ILE A 160 -14.13 1.23 -19.07
N ALA A 161 -12.91 1.41 -18.58
CA ALA A 161 -12.13 2.61 -18.90
C ALA A 161 -11.88 2.75 -20.40
N THR A 162 -11.65 1.62 -21.11
CA THR A 162 -11.47 1.62 -22.56
C THR A 162 -12.76 1.89 -23.32
N GLU A 163 -13.90 1.43 -22.80
CA GLU A 163 -15.22 1.75 -23.37
C GLU A 163 -15.57 3.23 -23.23
N LEU A 164 -15.23 3.84 -22.09
CA LEU A 164 -15.54 5.23 -21.79
C LEU A 164 -14.61 6.22 -22.52
N LEU A 165 -13.31 5.94 -22.56
CA LEU A 165 -12.29 6.87 -23.08
C LEU A 165 -11.78 6.49 -24.48
N GLY A 166 -12.21 5.36 -25.02
CA GLY A 166 -11.62 4.75 -26.21
C GLY A 166 -10.27 4.07 -25.92
N PRO A 167 -9.76 3.26 -26.87
CA PRO A 167 -8.44 2.63 -26.74
C PRO A 167 -7.34 3.69 -26.76
N ARG A 168 -6.23 3.42 -26.05
CA ARG A 168 -5.06 4.32 -26.09
C ARG A 168 -4.48 4.41 -27.47
N THR A 169 -4.14 5.62 -27.88
CA THR A 169 -3.40 5.89 -29.12
C THR A 169 -1.92 5.52 -28.97
N GLU A 170 -1.23 5.33 -30.09
CA GLU A 170 0.21 5.10 -30.11
C GLU A 170 1.01 6.27 -29.46
N ALA A 171 0.50 7.51 -29.62
CA ALA A 171 1.10 8.69 -29.01
C ALA A 171 1.04 8.65 -27.49
N GLU A 172 -0.14 8.31 -26.92
CA GLU A 172 -0.33 8.16 -25.47
C GLU A 172 0.54 7.03 -24.91
N ILE A 173 0.59 5.89 -25.61
CA ILE A 173 1.45 4.76 -25.20
C ILE A 173 2.90 5.18 -25.16
N ARG A 174 3.40 5.84 -26.20
CA ARG A 174 4.77 6.35 -26.27
C ARG A 174 5.07 7.34 -25.15
N GLN A 175 4.17 8.28 -24.90
CA GLN A 175 4.33 9.28 -23.84
C GLN A 175 4.37 8.62 -22.45
N SER A 176 3.51 7.62 -22.19
CA SER A 176 3.51 6.86 -20.94
C SER A 176 4.84 6.11 -20.76
N LEU A 177 5.36 5.45 -21.80
CA LEU A 177 6.65 4.77 -21.75
C LEU A 177 7.80 5.74 -21.47
N LEU A 178 7.82 6.91 -22.12
CA LEU A 178 8.86 7.93 -21.89
C LEU A 178 8.83 8.45 -20.45
N ARG A 179 7.63 8.68 -19.89
CA ARG A 179 7.50 9.05 -18.47
C ARG A 179 8.07 7.98 -17.54
N GLU A 180 7.82 6.69 -17.82
CA GLU A 180 8.35 5.59 -17.02
C GLU A 180 9.89 5.52 -17.06
N VAL A 181 10.54 5.89 -18.19
CA VAL A 181 12.00 5.86 -18.34
C VAL A 181 12.69 6.75 -17.30
N ASP A 182 12.19 7.96 -17.10
CA ASP A 182 12.86 8.98 -16.28
C ASP A 182 12.50 8.92 -14.79
N GLN A 183 11.47 8.17 -14.42
CA GLN A 183 11.01 8.10 -13.02
C GLN A 183 12.06 7.51 -12.08
N GLN A 184 12.17 8.11 -10.88
CA GLN A 184 13.02 7.63 -9.79
C GLN A 184 12.21 6.75 -8.80
N ARG A 185 11.41 5.86 -9.35
CA ARG A 185 10.59 4.89 -8.62
C ARG A 185 10.45 3.60 -9.43
N LEU A 186 9.93 2.56 -8.78
CA LEU A 186 9.68 1.27 -9.45
C LEU A 186 8.54 1.40 -10.47
N THR A 187 8.88 1.23 -11.75
CA THR A 187 7.97 1.39 -12.89
C THR A 187 7.49 0.06 -13.48
N GLY A 188 6.58 0.13 -14.45
CA GLY A 188 6.15 -1.00 -15.27
C GLY A 188 7.30 -1.57 -16.11
N LEU A 189 8.21 -0.71 -16.60
CA LEU A 189 9.41 -1.12 -17.32
C LEU A 189 10.35 -1.94 -16.42
N ASP A 190 10.58 -1.51 -15.18
CA ASP A 190 11.43 -2.24 -14.23
C ASP A 190 10.88 -3.64 -13.93
N ARG A 191 9.56 -3.73 -13.69
CA ARG A 191 8.91 -5.04 -13.49
C ARG A 191 9.02 -5.95 -14.70
N ALA A 192 8.99 -5.39 -15.91
CA ALA A 192 9.21 -6.15 -17.14
C ALA A 192 10.66 -6.65 -17.24
N LEU A 193 11.64 -5.78 -16.93
CA LEU A 193 13.06 -6.13 -16.90
C LEU A 193 13.36 -7.23 -15.87
N ILE A 194 12.82 -7.12 -14.66
CA ILE A 194 12.97 -8.13 -13.60
C ILE A 194 12.41 -9.48 -14.03
N ARG A 195 11.20 -9.51 -14.61
CA ARG A 195 10.62 -10.76 -15.11
C ARG A 195 11.44 -11.39 -16.23
N GLN A 196 12.00 -10.56 -17.10
CA GLN A 196 12.84 -11.00 -18.22
C GLN A 196 14.20 -11.51 -17.74
N ALA A 197 14.79 -10.85 -16.76
CA ALA A 197 16.11 -11.18 -16.22
C ALA A 197 16.15 -12.53 -15.47
N GLY A 198 14.99 -12.99 -14.96
CA GLY A 198 14.91 -14.27 -14.24
C GLY A 198 15.86 -14.34 -13.03
N VAL A 199 16.35 -15.54 -12.74
CA VAL A 199 17.22 -15.82 -11.59
C VAL A 199 18.63 -15.25 -11.78
N ASP A 200 19.10 -15.18 -13.01
CA ASP A 200 20.47 -14.72 -13.35
C ASP A 200 20.64 -13.20 -13.23
N GLY A 201 19.54 -12.48 -13.11
CA GLY A 201 19.53 -11.02 -12.99
C GLY A 201 20.01 -10.29 -14.25
N ILE A 202 20.07 -10.98 -15.42
CA ILE A 202 20.56 -10.42 -16.68
C ILE A 202 19.38 -9.99 -17.55
N ALA A 203 19.17 -8.69 -17.67
CA ALA A 203 18.17 -8.11 -18.56
C ALA A 203 18.71 -7.90 -19.97
N LEU A 204 17.86 -8.19 -20.96
CA LEU A 204 18.17 -8.02 -22.38
C LEU A 204 17.39 -6.82 -22.95
N ALA A 205 18.06 -5.95 -23.69
CA ALA A 205 17.40 -4.98 -24.54
C ALA A 205 17.19 -5.60 -25.93
N GLY A 206 16.07 -6.27 -26.15
CA GLY A 206 15.77 -6.81 -27.47
C GLY A 206 14.70 -7.89 -27.52
N ASN A 207 13.52 -7.54 -28.03
CA ASN A 207 12.53 -8.47 -28.60
C ASN A 207 11.91 -7.78 -29.82
N PRO A 208 11.94 -8.37 -31.03
CA PRO A 208 11.61 -7.68 -32.28
C PRO A 208 10.12 -7.27 -32.44
N GLN A 209 9.22 -7.70 -31.57
CA GLN A 209 7.78 -7.56 -31.78
C GLN A 209 7.19 -6.19 -31.41
N ASP A 210 7.87 -5.35 -30.61
CA ASP A 210 7.41 -4.01 -30.22
C ASP A 210 8.60 -3.05 -30.09
N GLN A 211 8.95 -2.39 -31.17
CA GLN A 211 10.10 -1.49 -31.25
C GLN A 211 10.02 -0.31 -30.26
N GLN A 212 8.83 0.24 -30.03
CA GLN A 212 8.67 1.37 -29.11
C GLN A 212 8.97 0.95 -27.67
N ARG A 213 8.42 -0.17 -27.24
CA ARG A 213 8.67 -0.72 -25.92
C ARG A 213 10.11 -1.13 -25.72
N GLN A 214 10.77 -1.68 -26.77
CA GLN A 214 12.18 -2.05 -26.73
C GLN A 214 13.08 -0.84 -26.53
N ASN A 215 12.81 0.24 -27.26
CA ASN A 215 13.55 1.49 -27.09
C ASN A 215 13.37 2.05 -25.66
N ALA A 216 12.17 1.99 -25.10
CA ALA A 216 11.91 2.40 -23.71
C ALA A 216 12.63 1.52 -22.70
N LEU A 217 12.63 0.19 -22.86
CA LEU A 217 13.37 -0.74 -21.98
C LEU A 217 14.88 -0.46 -22.02
N ARG A 218 15.45 -0.23 -23.21
CA ARG A 218 16.86 0.13 -23.35
C ARG A 218 17.20 1.46 -22.68
N ALA A 219 16.38 2.48 -22.92
CA ALA A 219 16.53 3.78 -22.27
C ALA A 219 16.41 3.67 -20.74
N ARG A 220 15.49 2.84 -20.25
CA ARG A 220 15.36 2.57 -18.82
C ARG A 220 16.59 1.88 -18.24
N LEU A 221 17.16 0.87 -18.92
CA LEU A 221 18.40 0.21 -18.50
C LEU A 221 19.57 1.20 -18.42
N GLN A 222 19.70 2.10 -19.40
CA GLN A 222 20.71 3.17 -19.36
C GLN A 222 20.48 4.14 -18.17
N ARG A 223 19.22 4.45 -17.87
CA ARG A 223 18.86 5.26 -16.70
C ARG A 223 19.20 4.56 -15.39
N LEU A 224 18.89 3.27 -15.28
CA LEU A 224 19.26 2.44 -14.12
C LEU A 224 20.78 2.33 -13.96
N GLU A 225 21.53 2.19 -15.05
CA GLU A 225 23.00 2.21 -15.06
C GLU A 225 23.54 3.56 -14.51
N ALA A 226 23.00 4.68 -14.98
CA ALA A 226 23.36 6.00 -14.48
C ALA A 226 23.04 6.21 -13.00
N MET A 227 22.04 5.47 -12.46
CA MET A 227 21.67 5.46 -11.05
C MET A 227 22.48 4.44 -10.21
N GLY A 228 23.36 3.65 -10.83
CA GLY A 228 24.10 2.57 -10.18
C GLY A 228 23.25 1.34 -9.83
N LEU A 229 22.07 1.20 -10.43
CA LEU A 229 21.10 0.11 -10.17
C LEU A 229 21.18 -1.00 -11.22
N ALA A 230 21.94 -0.81 -12.28
CA ALA A 230 22.28 -1.81 -13.28
C ALA A 230 23.72 -1.62 -13.74
N GLU A 231 24.37 -2.70 -14.18
CA GLU A 231 25.72 -2.70 -14.72
C GLU A 231 25.68 -3.23 -16.15
N ARG A 232 26.24 -2.48 -17.08
CA ARG A 232 26.29 -2.86 -18.47
C ARG A 232 27.36 -3.95 -18.70
N MET A 233 26.92 -5.09 -19.21
CA MET A 233 27.85 -6.21 -19.56
C MET A 233 28.34 -6.12 -20.99
N ASP A 234 27.44 -5.78 -21.91
CA ASP A 234 27.78 -5.57 -23.35
C ASP A 234 26.75 -4.62 -24.02
N ALA A 235 26.72 -4.61 -25.35
CA ALA A 235 25.85 -3.70 -26.12
C ALA A 235 24.34 -3.87 -25.81
N ASN A 236 23.90 -5.06 -25.41
CA ASN A 236 22.48 -5.40 -25.26
C ASN A 236 22.14 -6.07 -23.93
N ARG A 237 23.11 -6.29 -23.03
CA ARG A 237 22.90 -6.97 -21.75
C ARG A 237 23.32 -6.12 -20.59
N TRP A 238 22.47 -6.10 -19.55
CA TRP A 238 22.72 -5.44 -18.27
C TRP A 238 22.45 -6.40 -17.13
N LYS A 239 23.30 -6.37 -16.11
CA LYS A 239 23.10 -7.07 -14.86
C LYS A 239 22.40 -6.12 -13.89
N LEU A 240 21.19 -6.49 -13.43
CA LEU A 240 20.46 -5.73 -12.44
C LEU A 240 21.09 -5.91 -11.07
N GLN A 241 21.26 -4.82 -10.32
CA GLN A 241 21.87 -4.89 -9.00
C GLN A 241 20.94 -5.53 -7.98
N PRO A 242 21.46 -6.37 -7.06
CA PRO A 242 20.69 -6.85 -5.91
C PRO A 242 20.12 -5.67 -5.11
N GLY A 243 18.82 -5.73 -4.78
CA GLY A 243 18.18 -4.65 -4.04
C GLY A 243 17.66 -3.47 -4.88
N MET A 244 17.82 -3.48 -6.21
CA MET A 244 17.30 -2.43 -7.11
C MET A 244 15.83 -2.11 -6.82
N THR A 245 14.99 -3.11 -6.66
CA THR A 245 13.55 -2.94 -6.37
C THR A 245 13.34 -2.16 -5.08
N ALA A 246 13.99 -2.56 -3.99
CA ALA A 246 13.87 -1.90 -2.70
C ALA A 246 14.37 -0.45 -2.74
N THR A 247 15.45 -0.19 -3.49
CA THR A 247 15.99 1.15 -3.67
C THR A 247 15.01 2.05 -4.43
N LEU A 248 14.45 1.56 -5.55
CA LEU A 248 13.46 2.31 -6.34
C LEU A 248 12.18 2.57 -5.56
N ASP A 249 11.71 1.61 -4.77
CA ASP A 249 10.55 1.78 -3.88
C ASP A 249 10.83 2.85 -2.81
N ALA A 250 12.01 2.82 -2.19
CA ALA A 250 12.39 3.81 -1.19
C ALA A 250 12.51 5.23 -1.79
N MET A 251 13.08 5.34 -2.99
CA MET A 251 13.16 6.62 -3.71
C MET A 251 11.77 7.17 -4.03
N GLY A 252 10.87 6.33 -4.54
CA GLY A 252 9.48 6.72 -4.82
C GLY A 252 8.74 7.18 -3.56
N GLN A 253 8.86 6.45 -2.45
CA GLN A 253 8.25 6.83 -1.18
C GLN A 253 8.79 8.17 -0.65
N ARG A 254 10.09 8.41 -0.82
CA ARG A 254 10.71 9.69 -0.42
C ARG A 254 10.19 10.84 -1.27
N GLU A 255 10.07 10.67 -2.57
CA GLU A 255 9.53 11.68 -3.48
C GLU A 255 8.07 12.02 -3.14
N ASP A 256 7.22 11.00 -2.92
CA ASP A 256 5.82 11.18 -2.53
C ASP A 256 5.71 11.95 -1.21
N ALA A 257 6.58 11.64 -0.24
CA ALA A 257 6.63 12.36 1.03
C ALA A 257 7.04 13.85 0.83
N LEU A 258 8.03 14.13 -0.02
CA LEU A 258 8.46 15.50 -0.33
C LEU A 258 7.36 16.30 -1.03
N VAL A 259 6.63 15.70 -1.98
CA VAL A 259 5.47 16.32 -2.63
C VAL A 259 4.39 16.65 -1.59
N THR A 260 4.10 15.69 -0.70
CA THR A 260 3.12 15.86 0.38
C THR A 260 3.51 16.99 1.33
N VAL A 261 4.77 17.08 1.74
CA VAL A 261 5.28 18.18 2.60
C VAL A 261 5.13 19.53 1.91
N ARG A 262 5.54 19.64 0.64
CA ARG A 262 5.42 20.90 -0.12
C ARG A 262 3.97 21.37 -0.23
N ARG A 263 3.04 20.43 -0.48
CA ARG A 263 1.60 20.71 -0.55
C ARG A 263 1.05 21.20 0.80
N ALA A 264 1.41 20.51 1.91
CA ALA A 264 0.97 20.88 3.25
C ALA A 264 1.49 22.26 3.70
N LEU A 265 2.69 22.63 3.30
CA LEU A 265 3.30 23.93 3.62
C LEU A 265 2.83 25.08 2.71
N LYS A 266 2.00 24.83 1.71
CA LYS A 266 1.46 25.86 0.78
C LYS A 266 2.54 26.78 0.21
N GLY A 267 3.69 26.22 -0.18
CA GLY A 267 4.82 26.95 -0.78
C GLY A 267 5.79 27.63 0.19
N GLN A 268 5.59 27.52 1.50
CA GLN A 268 6.59 27.96 2.46
C GLN A 268 7.87 27.12 2.31
N ARG A 269 9.01 27.77 2.20
CA ARG A 269 10.30 27.08 2.09
C ARG A 269 10.74 26.61 3.47
N ARG A 270 10.85 25.32 3.65
CA ARG A 270 11.42 24.65 4.81
C ARG A 270 12.38 23.56 4.35
N GLU A 271 13.40 23.27 5.12
CA GLU A 271 14.18 22.06 4.95
C GLU A 271 13.26 20.87 5.29
N CYS A 272 13.11 19.92 4.35
CA CYS A 272 12.23 18.77 4.52
C CYS A 272 13.00 17.58 5.07
N VAL A 273 12.60 17.10 6.22
CA VAL A 273 13.14 15.89 6.85
C VAL A 273 12.12 14.76 6.61
N VAL A 274 12.53 13.79 5.80
CA VAL A 274 11.73 12.59 5.49
C VAL A 274 12.41 11.38 6.15
N ASP A 275 12.49 11.39 7.47
CA ASP A 275 13.05 10.29 8.24
C ASP A 275 11.92 9.48 8.85
N GLY A 276 11.95 8.16 8.62
CA GLY A 276 10.87 7.27 9.03
C GLY A 276 10.62 7.22 10.53
N ARG A 277 11.61 7.59 11.36
CA ARG A 277 11.52 7.62 12.83
C ARG A 277 12.36 8.76 13.39
N PRO A 278 11.77 9.65 14.19
CA PRO A 278 12.54 10.70 14.85
C PRO A 278 13.52 10.06 15.85
N THR A 279 14.73 10.59 15.90
CA THR A 279 15.76 10.21 16.89
C THR A 279 15.67 11.06 18.17
N ALA A 280 15.00 12.21 18.10
CA ALA A 280 14.72 13.10 19.21
C ALA A 280 13.25 13.57 19.15
N PRO A 281 12.66 14.09 20.25
CA PRO A 281 11.32 14.65 20.21
C PRO A 281 11.20 15.78 19.20
N ILE A 282 10.15 15.74 18.36
CA ILE A 282 9.82 16.79 17.40
C ILE A 282 8.59 17.52 17.91
N ILE A 283 8.74 18.82 18.15
CA ILE A 283 7.65 19.70 18.58
C ILE A 283 7.33 20.65 17.44
N GLY A 284 6.06 20.81 17.11
CA GLY A 284 5.65 21.71 16.04
C GLY A 284 4.15 21.70 15.78
N ARG A 285 3.77 22.47 14.76
CA ARG A 285 2.39 22.60 14.31
C ARG A 285 2.10 21.56 13.23
N ILE A 286 0.97 20.87 13.32
CA ILE A 286 0.51 19.97 12.26
C ILE A 286 0.14 20.81 11.03
N ALA A 287 0.96 20.74 9.99
CA ALA A 287 0.73 21.40 8.70
C ALA A 287 -0.15 20.55 7.77
N GLY A 288 -0.11 19.21 7.92
CA GLY A 288 -0.91 18.28 7.15
C GLY A 288 -0.91 16.90 7.77
N LYS A 289 -1.91 16.11 7.42
CA LYS A 289 -2.07 14.71 7.86
C LYS A 289 -2.76 13.88 6.77
N GLY A 290 -2.55 12.59 6.79
CA GLY A 290 -3.21 11.65 5.86
C GLY A 290 -2.76 10.22 6.08
N LEU A 291 -3.10 9.31 5.17
CA LEU A 291 -2.59 7.95 5.16
C LEU A 291 -1.40 7.82 4.20
N ALA A 292 -0.28 7.36 4.74
CA ALA A 292 0.89 6.96 3.96
C ALA A 292 0.66 5.61 3.27
N ASP A 293 -0.15 4.76 3.89
CA ASP A 293 -0.58 3.46 3.38
C ASP A 293 -2.09 3.32 3.64
N GLU A 294 -2.88 3.69 2.65
CA GLU A 294 -4.34 3.69 2.72
C GLU A 294 -4.92 2.27 2.85
N MET A 295 -4.19 1.25 2.34
CA MET A 295 -4.62 -0.14 2.47
C MET A 295 -4.47 -0.68 3.90
N HIS A 296 -3.49 -0.17 4.67
CA HIS A 296 -3.20 -0.65 6.03
C HIS A 296 -3.54 0.38 7.10
N ASP A 297 -4.25 1.46 6.75
CA ASP A 297 -4.65 2.53 7.65
C ASP A 297 -3.43 3.12 8.42
N ARG A 298 -2.27 3.23 7.74
CA ARG A 298 -1.06 3.80 8.33
C ARG A 298 -0.98 5.28 8.03
N GLY A 299 -1.09 6.09 9.08
CA GLY A 299 -1.08 7.53 8.98
C GLY A 299 0.30 8.15 8.76
N TYR A 300 0.28 9.43 8.37
CA TYR A 300 1.42 10.32 8.46
C TYR A 300 0.98 11.68 9.03
N LEU A 301 1.95 12.42 9.58
CA LEU A 301 1.84 13.84 9.87
C LEU A 301 2.93 14.60 9.12
N VAL A 302 2.59 15.80 8.67
CA VAL A 302 3.56 16.83 8.31
C VAL A 302 3.58 17.82 9.45
N VAL A 303 4.72 17.93 10.12
CA VAL A 303 4.91 18.84 11.28
C VAL A 303 5.85 19.95 10.88
N ASP A 304 5.36 21.20 10.95
CA ASP A 304 6.18 22.43 10.86
C ASP A 304 6.85 22.63 12.21
N GLY A 305 8.10 22.16 12.34
CA GLY A 305 8.82 22.07 13.59
C GLY A 305 9.32 23.44 14.10
N ILE A 306 9.41 23.57 15.43
CA ILE A 306 10.03 24.74 16.07
C ILE A 306 11.53 24.86 15.75
N ASP A 307 12.15 23.80 15.25
CA ASP A 307 13.52 23.75 14.74
C ASP A 307 13.69 24.37 13.34
N GLY A 308 12.61 24.91 12.76
CA GLY A 308 12.59 25.52 11.43
C GLY A 308 12.54 24.53 10.27
N ARG A 309 12.36 23.24 10.55
CA ARG A 309 12.27 22.17 9.55
C ARG A 309 10.84 21.65 9.41
N ALA A 310 10.53 21.06 8.28
CA ALA A 310 9.30 20.33 8.07
C ALA A 310 9.55 18.82 8.12
N HIS A 311 8.92 18.16 9.05
CA HIS A 311 9.09 16.73 9.31
C HIS A 311 7.92 15.94 8.74
N TYR A 312 8.23 14.93 7.91
CA TYR A 312 7.26 13.91 7.48
C TYR A 312 7.38 12.69 8.40
N LEU A 313 6.38 12.49 9.24
CA LEU A 313 6.37 11.44 10.26
C LEU A 313 5.38 10.33 9.89
N LYS A 314 5.85 9.11 9.70
CA LYS A 314 4.99 7.93 9.58
C LYS A 314 4.49 7.53 10.96
N LEU A 315 3.16 7.39 11.09
CA LEU A 315 2.53 7.01 12.35
C LEU A 315 2.42 5.48 12.49
N PRO A 316 2.49 4.96 13.72
CA PRO A 316 2.10 3.57 13.99
C PRO A 316 0.64 3.32 13.58
N GLY A 317 0.32 2.04 13.25
CA GLY A 317 -1.07 1.67 12.96
C GLY A 317 -2.00 1.87 14.18
N GLY A 318 -3.26 2.21 13.91
CA GLY A 318 -4.30 2.34 14.93
C GLY A 318 -4.43 3.73 15.57
N ILE A 319 -3.69 4.73 15.11
CA ILE A 319 -3.89 6.13 15.51
C ILE A 319 -5.07 6.70 14.73
N ASP A 320 -6.05 7.23 15.45
CA ASP A 320 -7.17 7.96 14.84
C ASP A 320 -6.71 9.37 14.45
N LEU A 321 -6.55 9.59 13.15
CA LEU A 321 -6.15 10.88 12.61
C LEU A 321 -7.19 11.98 12.84
N THR A 322 -8.45 11.65 13.13
CA THR A 322 -9.51 12.64 13.37
C THR A 322 -9.27 13.40 14.67
N GLU A 323 -8.61 12.77 15.64
CA GLU A 323 -8.25 13.39 16.93
C GLU A 323 -7.05 14.35 16.84
N LEU A 324 -6.37 14.39 15.69
CA LEU A 324 -5.21 15.23 15.45
C LEU A 324 -5.59 16.41 14.52
N PRO A 325 -6.05 17.55 15.04
CA PRO A 325 -6.49 18.66 14.19
C PRO A 325 -5.33 19.28 13.42
N VAL A 326 -5.56 19.62 12.14
CA VAL A 326 -4.61 20.47 11.38
C VAL A 326 -4.48 21.81 12.10
N HIS A 327 -3.26 22.31 12.16
CA HIS A 327 -2.83 23.49 12.94
C HIS A 327 -2.74 23.27 14.47
N GLY A 328 -3.09 22.10 14.99
CA GLY A 328 -2.80 21.71 16.38
C GLY A 328 -1.29 21.60 16.63
N ILE A 329 -0.89 21.81 17.88
CA ILE A 329 0.51 21.57 18.30
C ILE A 329 0.67 20.12 18.71
N VAL A 330 1.73 19.49 18.25
CA VAL A 330 2.06 18.11 18.56
C VAL A 330 3.50 17.98 19.05
N GLU A 331 3.71 17.07 19.98
CA GLU A 331 5.02 16.54 20.33
C GLU A 331 5.09 15.08 19.87
N ALA A 332 5.87 14.81 18.83
CA ALA A 332 6.15 13.48 18.36
C ALA A 332 7.43 12.97 19.03
N ARG A 333 7.29 11.98 19.87
CA ARG A 333 8.42 11.32 20.54
C ARG A 333 8.85 10.08 19.78
N PRO A 334 10.16 9.74 19.77
CA PRO A 334 10.61 8.46 19.23
C PRO A 334 9.80 7.31 19.83
N SER A 335 9.11 6.54 19.01
CA SER A 335 8.47 5.30 19.46
C SER A 335 9.54 4.20 19.45
N GLY A 336 10.10 3.91 20.58
CA GLY A 336 11.07 2.82 20.64
C GLY A 336 12.04 2.98 21.81
N GLN A 337 11.54 2.92 23.05
CA GLN A 337 12.35 2.19 24.01
C GLN A 337 12.37 0.75 23.51
N GLU A 338 13.58 0.26 23.20
CA GLU A 338 13.82 -1.16 22.97
C GLU A 338 13.12 -1.92 24.08
N LYS A 339 12.13 -2.73 23.71
CA LYS A 339 11.46 -3.54 24.72
C LYS A 339 12.49 -4.50 25.28
N PRO A 340 12.55 -4.73 26.58
CA PRO A 340 13.49 -5.69 27.16
C PRO A 340 13.44 -7.04 26.45
N VAL A 341 12.26 -7.45 25.99
CA VAL A 341 12.07 -8.69 25.21
C VAL A 341 12.77 -8.66 23.86
N ASP A 342 12.88 -7.50 23.18
CA ASP A 342 13.59 -7.38 21.90
C ASP A 342 15.09 -7.54 22.07
N ARG A 343 15.66 -6.97 23.14
CA ARG A 343 17.06 -7.20 23.51
C ARG A 343 17.34 -8.67 23.82
N HIS A 344 16.44 -9.33 24.56
CA HIS A 344 16.57 -10.75 24.83
C HIS A 344 16.53 -11.58 23.55
N ILE A 345 15.56 -11.31 22.66
CA ILE A 345 15.47 -11.99 21.36
C ILE A 345 16.76 -11.80 20.56
N ALA A 346 17.27 -10.56 20.45
CA ALA A 346 18.50 -10.27 19.73
C ALA A 346 19.72 -10.97 20.36
N THR A 347 19.76 -11.08 21.69
CA THR A 347 20.84 -11.78 22.42
C THR A 347 20.83 -13.28 22.16
N ILE A 348 19.65 -13.89 22.10
CA ILE A 348 19.48 -15.33 21.87
C ILE A 348 19.74 -15.68 20.41
N ALA A 349 19.29 -14.82 19.48
CA ALA A 349 19.42 -15.01 18.03
C ALA A 349 20.73 -14.40 17.46
N ARG A 350 21.87 -14.56 18.15
CA ARG A 350 23.17 -14.00 17.72
C ARG A 350 23.63 -14.50 16.35
N ASP A 351 23.26 -15.72 16.00
CA ASP A 351 23.51 -16.35 14.69
C ASP A 351 22.44 -16.02 13.64
N GLY A 352 21.52 -15.09 13.94
CA GLY A 352 20.40 -14.73 13.09
C GLY A 352 19.20 -15.67 13.16
N LEU A 353 19.22 -16.68 14.04
CA LEU A 353 18.13 -17.63 14.24
C LEU A 353 17.67 -17.65 15.70
N TYR A 354 16.38 -17.49 15.92
CA TYR A 354 15.77 -17.76 17.22
C TYR A 354 15.03 -19.11 17.14
N LYS A 355 15.40 -20.04 18.04
CA LYS A 355 14.78 -21.36 18.14
C LYS A 355 14.15 -21.53 19.51
N THR A 356 12.83 -21.79 19.55
CA THR A 356 12.09 -21.94 20.80
C THR A 356 12.63 -23.10 21.68
N ALA A 357 12.94 -24.22 21.05
CA ALA A 357 13.47 -25.41 21.76
C ALA A 357 14.80 -25.12 22.45
N ASP A 358 15.74 -24.46 21.77
CA ASP A 358 17.05 -24.11 22.30
C ASP A 358 16.93 -23.12 23.47
N HIS A 359 16.00 -22.14 23.33
CA HIS A 359 15.77 -21.17 24.40
C HIS A 359 15.13 -21.79 25.64
N VAL A 360 14.14 -22.70 25.47
CA VAL A 360 13.61 -23.47 26.63
C VAL A 360 14.69 -24.24 27.34
N MET A 361 15.60 -24.87 26.57
CA MET A 361 16.72 -25.63 27.15
C MET A 361 17.68 -24.72 27.93
N GLN A 362 18.04 -23.56 27.37
CA GLN A 362 18.90 -22.58 28.07
C GLN A 362 18.27 -22.08 29.37
N LEU A 363 16.97 -21.76 29.37
CA LEU A 363 16.26 -21.32 30.56
C LEU A 363 16.16 -22.39 31.64
N LYS A 364 15.96 -23.67 31.26
CA LYS A 364 16.00 -24.81 32.19
C LYS A 364 17.39 -24.97 32.83
N GLN A 365 18.45 -24.80 32.05
CA GLN A 365 19.83 -24.83 32.57
C GLN A 365 20.13 -23.65 33.50
N ALA A 366 19.50 -22.50 33.28
CA ALA A 366 19.61 -21.32 34.13
C ALA A 366 18.67 -21.33 35.35
N ASN A 367 17.98 -22.46 35.62
CA ASN A 367 17.00 -22.60 36.70
C ASN A 367 15.87 -21.54 36.68
N ASP A 368 15.42 -21.12 35.49
CA ASP A 368 14.26 -20.25 35.38
C ASP A 368 13.02 -20.94 35.97
N ARG A 369 12.18 -20.17 36.68
CA ARG A 369 11.00 -20.71 37.37
C ARG A 369 9.91 -21.19 36.41
N ASP A 370 9.78 -20.51 35.23
CA ASP A 370 8.78 -20.85 34.20
C ASP A 370 9.34 -20.62 32.79
N PRO A 371 10.23 -21.53 32.31
CA PRO A 371 10.86 -21.42 30.99
C PRO A 371 9.86 -21.32 29.84
N HIS A 372 8.71 -22.00 29.94
CA HIS A 372 7.72 -22.04 28.88
C HIS A 372 6.97 -20.69 28.75
N SER A 373 6.56 -20.09 29.86
CA SER A 373 5.91 -18.78 29.88
C SER A 373 6.82 -17.68 29.32
N THR A 374 8.12 -17.72 29.65
CA THR A 374 9.13 -16.80 29.14
C THR A 374 9.28 -16.95 27.61
N VAL A 375 9.40 -18.18 27.11
CA VAL A 375 9.47 -18.44 25.66
C VAL A 375 8.18 -18.03 24.93
N ASP A 376 7.02 -18.29 25.51
CA ASP A 376 5.71 -17.88 24.94
C ASP A 376 5.60 -16.34 24.83
N ALA A 377 6.16 -15.59 25.76
CA ALA A 377 6.23 -14.13 25.67
C ALA A 377 7.10 -13.68 24.49
N HIS A 378 8.24 -14.34 24.27
CA HIS A 378 9.10 -14.10 23.12
C HIS A 378 8.42 -14.49 21.80
N VAL A 379 7.73 -15.62 21.74
CA VAL A 379 6.98 -16.06 20.56
C VAL A 379 5.87 -15.06 20.22
N ARG A 380 5.11 -14.59 21.21
CA ARG A 380 4.10 -13.52 20.96
C ARG A 380 4.75 -12.25 20.39
N ARG A 381 5.93 -11.88 20.86
CA ARG A 381 6.65 -10.72 20.32
C ARG A 381 7.21 -10.98 18.93
N LEU A 382 7.78 -12.13 18.65
CA LEU A 382 8.26 -12.54 17.34
C LEU A 382 7.11 -12.57 16.30
N GLU A 383 5.92 -13.04 16.70
CA GLU A 383 4.73 -12.97 15.82
C GLU A 383 4.29 -11.52 15.54
N ALA A 384 4.41 -10.62 16.53
CA ALA A 384 4.15 -9.20 16.32
C ALA A 384 5.18 -8.57 15.35
N LEU A 385 6.46 -8.89 15.52
CA LEU A 385 7.54 -8.44 14.63
C LEU A 385 7.41 -9.03 13.21
N ARG A 386 6.96 -10.29 13.09
CA ARG A 386 6.66 -10.90 11.79
C ARG A 386 5.54 -10.16 11.04
N ARG A 387 4.46 -9.81 11.74
CA ARG A 387 3.36 -9.02 11.14
C ARG A 387 3.83 -7.62 10.73
N ALA A 388 4.84 -7.09 11.40
CA ALA A 388 5.49 -5.83 11.03
C ALA A 388 6.53 -5.98 9.91
N GLY A 389 6.77 -7.22 9.42
CA GLY A 389 7.75 -7.49 8.37
C GLY A 389 9.21 -7.38 8.81
N ILE A 390 9.47 -7.44 10.14
CA ILE A 390 10.81 -7.28 10.71
C ILE A 390 11.54 -8.62 10.85
N VAL A 391 10.82 -9.68 11.21
CA VAL A 391 11.35 -11.06 11.33
C VAL A 391 10.55 -12.00 10.43
N GLU A 392 11.16 -13.14 10.07
CA GLU A 392 10.55 -14.18 9.24
C GLU A 392 10.46 -15.49 10.02
N ARG A 393 9.31 -16.18 9.96
CA ARG A 393 9.17 -17.55 10.50
C ARG A 393 9.50 -18.54 9.38
N ILE A 394 10.62 -19.24 9.54
CA ILE A 394 11.13 -20.19 8.53
C ILE A 394 10.70 -21.63 8.77
N ALA A 395 10.38 -21.98 10.01
CA ALA A 395 9.85 -23.29 10.40
C ALA A 395 9.06 -23.16 11.70
N ASP A 396 8.42 -24.26 12.14
CA ASP A 396 7.75 -24.29 13.44
C ASP A 396 8.77 -24.10 14.57
N GLY A 397 8.52 -23.07 15.40
CA GLY A 397 9.42 -22.68 16.49
C GLY A 397 10.77 -22.10 16.03
N VAL A 398 10.97 -21.77 14.73
CA VAL A 398 12.22 -21.21 14.21
C VAL A 398 11.98 -19.90 13.48
N TRP A 399 12.70 -18.86 13.87
CA TRP A 399 12.56 -17.51 13.39
C TRP A 399 13.89 -16.97 12.87
N LYS A 400 13.86 -16.33 11.70
CA LYS A 400 14.99 -15.55 11.19
C LYS A 400 14.88 -14.14 11.75
N VAL A 401 15.88 -13.74 12.51
CA VAL A 401 15.96 -12.44 13.19
C VAL A 401 17.08 -11.64 12.55
N PRO A 402 16.80 -10.43 12.05
CA PRO A 402 17.83 -9.62 11.44
C PRO A 402 18.83 -9.09 12.50
N PRO A 403 20.11 -8.90 12.16
CA PRO A 403 21.13 -8.44 13.10
C PRO A 403 20.88 -7.01 13.62
N ASP A 404 20.11 -6.24 12.86
CA ASP A 404 19.70 -4.86 13.18
C ASP A 404 18.29 -4.79 13.83
N LEU A 405 17.82 -5.87 14.47
CA LEU A 405 16.50 -5.93 15.14
C LEU A 405 16.24 -4.74 16.06
N LEU A 406 17.24 -4.31 16.82
CA LEU A 406 17.12 -3.23 17.81
C LEU A 406 17.11 -1.83 17.18
N GLN A 407 17.43 -1.73 15.89
CA GLN A 407 17.39 -0.47 15.12
C GLN A 407 16.09 -0.33 14.32
N LYS A 408 15.29 -1.40 14.22
CA LYS A 408 14.01 -1.49 13.49
C LYS A 408 12.82 -1.40 14.42
#